data_52eafd7c48aa3ce38f26aac93e805643
#
_entry.id   52eafd7c48aa3ce38f26aac93e805643
#
_cell.length_a   1.000
_cell.length_b   1.000
_cell.length_c   1.000
_cell.angle_alpha   90.00
_cell.angle_beta   90.00
_cell.angle_gamma   90.00
#
_symmetry.space_group_name_H-M   'P 1'
#
loop_
_entity.id
_entity.type
_entity.pdbx_description
1 polymer ?
#
loop_
_entity_poly.entity_id
_entity_poly.type
_entity_poly.pdbx_seq_one_letter_code
_entity_poly.pdbx_strand_id
1 'polypeptide(L)'
;MPDSAPYAYEVADLHKQYDGTSRPANTDMSFRIRQGEFFGLLGSNGAGKTTLVKQMIGLVRPDGGTVRLLGRDVFAHPRFTTATVGYMPQTAFALNSLTVKEAVYFSAHLRGVAARTARRERDAVLELLGLTHLAGKVARQLSGGERRLLQIAVTLTGSPPVLILDEPTNELDPSRRRQVWQLLRDLNQRDGRTIILITHNAIEAEQVIERVGILKDGRLAALGAPAELKAALHSQVRLSITLGDAETHGLPDYVRVQSQHRGKVVALVDSADLPHLTKDVDLSRFPEFTMHTATLEDVYVNYA
;
A
#
# COMPACT_ATOMS: atom_id res chain seq x y z
N MET A 1 -0.61 -5.83 28.16
CA MET A 1 -2.08 -5.74 28.16
C MET A 1 -2.56 -6.50 26.94
N PRO A 2 -3.48 -7.45 27.04
CA PRO A 2 -4.00 -8.15 25.87
C PRO A 2 -4.73 -7.17 24.97
N ASP A 3 -4.55 -7.37 23.69
CA ASP A 3 -5.06 -6.65 22.55
C ASP A 3 -6.60 -6.55 22.58
N SER A 4 -7.16 -5.52 23.21
CA SER A 4 -8.60 -5.37 23.44
C SER A 4 -9.34 -4.72 22.27
N ALA A 5 -8.65 -4.27 21.22
CA ALA A 5 -9.29 -3.65 20.07
C ALA A 5 -9.89 -4.73 19.15
N PRO A 6 -11.15 -4.59 18.71
CA PRO A 6 -11.74 -5.53 17.78
C PRO A 6 -11.01 -5.46 16.43
N TYR A 7 -10.87 -6.61 15.77
CA TYR A 7 -10.21 -6.70 14.47
C TYR A 7 -11.14 -6.29 13.34
N ALA A 8 -10.61 -5.53 12.38
CA ALA A 8 -11.27 -5.28 11.10
C ALA A 8 -11.19 -6.52 10.21
N TYR A 9 -10.00 -7.14 10.15
CA TYR A 9 -9.81 -8.40 9.45
C TYR A 9 -9.10 -9.44 10.30
N GLU A 10 -9.57 -10.68 10.17
CA GLU A 10 -8.89 -11.89 10.66
C GLU A 10 -8.74 -12.84 9.48
N VAL A 11 -7.49 -13.14 9.14
CA VAL A 11 -7.11 -14.11 8.11
C VAL A 11 -6.41 -15.27 8.82
N ALA A 12 -6.89 -16.50 8.59
CA ALA A 12 -6.37 -17.69 9.25
C ALA A 12 -6.14 -18.80 8.23
N ASP A 13 -4.90 -19.29 8.16
CA ASP A 13 -4.43 -20.43 7.37
C ASP A 13 -4.85 -20.38 5.90
N LEU A 14 -4.83 -19.17 5.33
CA LEU A 14 -5.37 -18.91 4.01
C LEU A 14 -4.49 -19.53 2.94
N HIS A 15 -5.11 -20.34 2.07
CA HIS A 15 -4.45 -20.99 0.96
C HIS A 15 -5.22 -20.78 -0.34
N LYS A 16 -4.47 -20.57 -1.45
CA LYS A 16 -5.02 -20.47 -2.80
C LYS A 16 -4.03 -20.91 -3.85
N GLN A 17 -4.45 -21.87 -4.67
CA GLN A 17 -3.77 -22.25 -5.90
C GLN A 17 -4.74 -22.12 -7.07
N TYR A 18 -4.28 -21.56 -8.17
CA TYR A 18 -5.08 -21.50 -9.40
C TYR A 18 -4.77 -22.70 -10.28
N ASP A 19 -5.77 -23.18 -11.00
CA ASP A 19 -5.61 -24.28 -11.96
C ASP A 19 -4.52 -23.95 -12.98
N GLY A 20 -3.69 -24.92 -13.29
CA GLY A 20 -2.60 -24.78 -14.25
C GLY A 20 -1.36 -24.03 -13.73
N THR A 21 -1.34 -23.59 -12.47
CA THR A 21 -0.16 -22.96 -11.87
C THR A 21 0.66 -23.98 -11.08
N SER A 22 1.99 -23.93 -11.21
CA SER A 22 2.92 -24.76 -10.44
C SER A 22 3.10 -24.32 -8.99
N ARG A 23 2.77 -23.06 -8.68
CA ARG A 23 2.94 -22.48 -7.35
C ARG A 23 1.62 -21.91 -6.86
N PRO A 24 1.30 -22.08 -5.55
CA PRO A 24 0.15 -21.43 -4.96
C PRO A 24 0.33 -19.91 -4.94
N ALA A 25 -0.77 -19.18 -5.12
CA ALA A 25 -0.79 -17.73 -5.04
C ALA A 25 -0.75 -17.22 -3.59
N ASN A 26 -1.32 -18.01 -2.65
CA ASN A 26 -1.23 -17.76 -1.22
C ASN A 26 -1.06 -19.11 -0.50
N THR A 27 -0.23 -19.13 0.55
CA THR A 27 0.07 -20.33 1.34
C THR A 27 0.22 -19.97 2.82
N ASP A 28 -0.56 -20.66 3.66
CA ASP A 28 -0.50 -20.58 5.14
C ASP A 28 -0.47 -19.14 5.67
N MET A 29 -1.30 -18.26 5.08
CA MET A 29 -1.32 -16.87 5.49
C MET A 29 -2.23 -16.69 6.70
N SER A 30 -1.65 -16.23 7.81
CA SER A 30 -2.37 -15.92 9.05
C SER A 30 -1.92 -14.57 9.58
N PHE A 31 -2.87 -13.61 9.69
CA PHE A 31 -2.64 -12.30 10.29
C PHE A 31 -3.96 -11.63 10.67
N ARG A 32 -3.85 -10.56 11.45
CA ARG A 32 -5.00 -9.75 11.87
C ARG A 32 -4.72 -8.28 11.63
N ILE A 33 -5.76 -7.53 11.28
CA ILE A 33 -5.74 -6.06 11.13
C ILE A 33 -6.74 -5.50 12.14
N ARG A 34 -6.31 -4.55 12.98
CA ARG A 34 -7.16 -3.91 13.99
C ARG A 34 -8.14 -2.94 13.34
N GLN A 35 -9.27 -2.66 13.99
CA GLN A 35 -10.12 -1.55 13.57
C GLN A 35 -9.40 -0.22 13.78
N GLY A 36 -9.54 0.69 12.81
CA GLY A 36 -8.87 1.99 12.81
C GLY A 36 -7.38 1.93 12.47
N GLU A 37 -6.81 0.75 12.17
CA GLU A 37 -5.39 0.61 11.83
C GLU A 37 -5.11 1.11 10.41
N PHE A 38 -3.99 1.80 10.22
CA PHE A 38 -3.41 2.06 8.89
C PHE A 38 -2.38 0.97 8.57
N PHE A 39 -2.81 -0.04 7.83
CA PHE A 39 -2.03 -1.25 7.53
C PHE A 39 -1.45 -1.22 6.11
N GLY A 40 -0.15 -1.51 5.97
CA GLY A 40 0.53 -1.66 4.70
C GLY A 40 0.63 -3.12 4.25
N LEU A 41 0.48 -3.37 2.95
CA LEU A 41 0.73 -4.66 2.33
C LEU A 41 1.75 -4.48 1.21
N LEU A 42 2.99 -4.89 1.47
CA LEU A 42 4.10 -4.79 0.53
C LEU A 42 4.43 -6.15 -0.07
N GLY A 43 5.05 -6.15 -1.24
CA GLY A 43 5.51 -7.36 -1.91
C GLY A 43 5.78 -7.11 -3.39
N SER A 44 6.61 -7.94 -4.01
CA SER A 44 6.91 -7.89 -5.45
C SER A 44 5.67 -8.19 -6.31
N ASN A 45 5.75 -7.91 -7.60
CA ASN A 45 4.75 -8.37 -8.54
C ASN A 45 4.74 -9.91 -8.53
N GLY A 46 3.54 -10.48 -8.45
CA GLY A 46 3.39 -11.94 -8.32
C GLY A 46 3.48 -12.49 -6.89
N ALA A 47 3.79 -11.67 -5.86
CA ALA A 47 3.88 -12.12 -4.47
C ALA A 47 2.54 -12.61 -3.86
N GLY A 48 1.42 -12.49 -4.57
CA GLY A 48 0.11 -12.96 -4.09
C GLY A 48 -0.80 -11.87 -3.51
N LYS A 49 -0.37 -10.59 -3.50
CA LYS A 49 -1.15 -9.46 -2.94
C LYS A 49 -2.56 -9.35 -3.52
N THR A 50 -2.67 -9.33 -4.85
CA THR A 50 -3.97 -9.19 -5.53
C THR A 50 -4.89 -10.36 -5.24
N THR A 51 -4.36 -11.59 -5.13
CA THR A 51 -5.14 -12.77 -4.75
C THR A 51 -5.64 -12.65 -3.32
N LEU A 52 -4.76 -12.28 -2.39
CA LEU A 52 -5.13 -12.04 -0.98
C LEU A 52 -6.25 -11.00 -0.88
N VAL A 53 -6.09 -9.85 -1.54
CA VAL A 53 -7.12 -8.79 -1.52
C VAL A 53 -8.44 -9.28 -2.09
N LYS A 54 -8.43 -10.00 -3.21
CA LYS A 54 -9.65 -10.58 -3.78
C LYS A 54 -10.33 -11.58 -2.85
N GLN A 55 -9.58 -12.30 -2.04
CA GLN A 55 -10.11 -13.17 -0.98
C GLN A 55 -10.69 -12.33 0.16
N MET A 56 -10.00 -11.28 0.60
CA MET A 56 -10.46 -10.39 1.68
C MET A 56 -11.78 -9.68 1.34
N ILE A 57 -12.02 -9.37 0.06
CA ILE A 57 -13.28 -8.75 -0.39
C ILE A 57 -14.32 -9.76 -0.91
N GLY A 58 -14.04 -11.06 -0.79
CA GLY A 58 -14.98 -12.13 -1.15
C GLY A 58 -15.13 -12.39 -2.65
N LEU A 59 -14.22 -11.89 -3.51
CA LEU A 59 -14.24 -12.11 -4.97
C LEU A 59 -13.60 -13.44 -5.39
N VAL A 60 -12.66 -13.96 -4.63
CA VAL A 60 -11.98 -15.24 -4.89
C VAL A 60 -12.07 -16.11 -3.66
N ARG A 61 -12.70 -17.25 -3.77
CA ARG A 61 -12.82 -18.19 -2.66
C ARG A 61 -11.47 -18.88 -2.43
N PRO A 62 -10.99 -18.96 -1.17
CA PRO A 62 -9.79 -19.73 -0.84
C PRO A 62 -10.05 -21.23 -1.00
N ASP A 63 -8.97 -22.00 -1.18
CA ASP A 63 -9.02 -23.46 -1.19
C ASP A 63 -8.90 -24.02 0.24
N GLY A 64 -8.36 -23.23 1.17
CA GLY A 64 -8.29 -23.53 2.59
C GLY A 64 -8.21 -22.25 3.42
N GLY A 65 -8.50 -22.38 4.71
CA GLY A 65 -8.49 -21.27 5.65
C GLY A 65 -9.76 -20.42 5.65
N THR A 66 -9.72 -19.31 6.39
CA THR A 66 -10.87 -18.41 6.57
C THR A 66 -10.48 -16.94 6.51
N VAL A 67 -11.43 -16.11 6.07
CA VAL A 67 -11.32 -14.64 6.11
C VAL A 67 -12.56 -14.09 6.79
N ARG A 68 -12.37 -13.35 7.89
CA ARG A 68 -13.44 -12.66 8.60
C ARG A 68 -13.24 -11.15 8.53
N LEU A 69 -14.33 -10.45 8.28
CA LEU A 69 -14.43 -8.99 8.30
C LEU A 69 -15.34 -8.60 9.47
N LEU A 70 -14.82 -7.85 10.43
CA LEU A 70 -15.55 -7.47 11.66
C LEU A 70 -16.24 -8.69 12.31
N GLY A 71 -15.51 -9.80 12.43
CA GLY A 71 -15.97 -11.06 13.02
C GLY A 71 -16.88 -11.93 12.13
N ARG A 72 -17.30 -11.45 10.93
CA ARG A 72 -18.18 -12.19 10.00
C ARG A 72 -17.39 -12.79 8.85
N ASP A 73 -17.69 -14.02 8.48
CA ASP A 73 -17.10 -14.64 7.28
C ASP A 73 -17.50 -13.89 6.01
N VAL A 74 -16.51 -13.51 5.19
CA VAL A 74 -16.73 -12.66 4.00
C VAL A 74 -17.53 -13.38 2.92
N PHE A 75 -17.44 -14.71 2.84
CA PHE A 75 -18.12 -15.52 1.83
C PHE A 75 -19.54 -15.91 2.24
N ALA A 76 -19.80 -15.98 3.55
CA ALA A 76 -21.14 -16.19 4.08
C ALA A 76 -21.98 -14.90 4.05
N HIS A 77 -21.34 -13.73 4.07
CA HIS A 77 -22.03 -12.43 4.18
C HIS A 77 -21.60 -11.44 3.07
N PRO A 78 -21.78 -11.75 1.77
CA PRO A 78 -21.26 -10.92 0.67
C PRO A 78 -21.85 -9.50 0.63
N ARG A 79 -23.13 -9.33 0.96
CA ARG A 79 -23.77 -8.00 1.03
C ARG A 79 -23.17 -7.14 2.15
N PHE A 80 -22.88 -7.73 3.30
CA PHE A 80 -22.20 -7.05 4.39
C PHE A 80 -20.79 -6.63 3.98
N THR A 81 -20.03 -7.53 3.35
CA THR A 81 -18.68 -7.24 2.85
C THR A 81 -18.68 -6.06 1.87
N THR A 82 -19.60 -6.06 0.89
CA THR A 82 -19.72 -4.98 -0.11
C THR A 82 -20.12 -3.64 0.51
N ALA A 83 -20.97 -3.64 1.54
CA ALA A 83 -21.38 -2.42 2.23
C ALA A 83 -20.26 -1.86 3.14
N THR A 84 -19.42 -2.75 3.69
CA THR A 84 -18.41 -2.42 4.70
C THR A 84 -17.07 -2.02 4.08
N VAL A 85 -16.71 -2.55 2.90
CA VAL A 85 -15.40 -2.38 2.28
C VAL A 85 -15.47 -1.46 1.07
N GLY A 86 -14.70 -0.38 1.09
CA GLY A 86 -14.35 0.39 -0.10
C GLY A 86 -13.09 -0.19 -0.73
N TYR A 87 -13.19 -0.75 -1.93
CA TYR A 87 -12.05 -1.29 -2.64
C TYR A 87 -11.71 -0.45 -3.87
N MET A 88 -10.48 -0.01 -3.96
CA MET A 88 -9.89 0.65 -5.12
C MET A 88 -8.87 -0.30 -5.77
N PRO A 89 -9.19 -0.90 -6.91
CA PRO A 89 -8.23 -1.74 -7.63
C PRO A 89 -7.17 -0.91 -8.35
N GLN A 90 -6.05 -1.53 -8.69
CA GLN A 90 -4.98 -0.91 -9.46
C GLN A 90 -5.49 -0.37 -10.80
N THR A 91 -6.38 -1.11 -11.48
CA THR A 91 -7.03 -0.71 -12.74
C THR A 91 -8.54 -0.86 -12.61
N ALA A 92 -9.30 0.17 -13.01
CA ALA A 92 -10.75 0.14 -13.00
C ALA A 92 -11.30 0.60 -14.36
N PHE A 93 -11.83 -0.34 -15.13
CA PHE A 93 -12.45 -0.07 -16.45
C PHE A 93 -13.98 0.09 -16.38
N ALA A 94 -14.62 -0.39 -15.32
CA ALA A 94 -16.08 -0.46 -15.20
C ALA A 94 -16.77 0.92 -15.25
N LEU A 95 -16.07 2.01 -14.96
CA LEU A 95 -16.64 3.35 -14.89
C LEU A 95 -16.50 4.15 -16.20
N ASN A 96 -15.84 3.60 -17.21
CA ASN A 96 -15.41 4.35 -18.40
C ASN A 96 -16.56 4.99 -19.21
N SER A 97 -17.78 4.44 -19.14
CA SER A 97 -18.96 4.94 -19.85
C SER A 97 -19.81 5.94 -19.07
N LEU A 98 -19.53 6.11 -17.78
CA LEU A 98 -20.26 7.02 -16.90
C LEU A 98 -19.59 8.40 -16.86
N THR A 99 -20.39 9.43 -16.60
CA THR A 99 -19.85 10.72 -16.19
C THR A 99 -19.29 10.64 -14.78
N VAL A 100 -18.39 11.56 -14.42
CA VAL A 100 -17.80 11.64 -13.09
C VAL A 100 -18.87 11.64 -11.99
N LYS A 101 -19.90 12.47 -12.12
CA LYS A 101 -21.02 12.54 -11.16
C LYS A 101 -21.85 11.25 -11.10
N GLU A 102 -22.06 10.58 -12.22
CA GLU A 102 -22.79 9.31 -12.28
C GLU A 102 -21.99 8.18 -11.62
N ALA A 103 -20.69 8.09 -11.90
CA ALA A 103 -19.83 7.08 -11.31
C ALA A 103 -19.85 7.14 -9.78
N VAL A 104 -19.72 8.35 -9.21
CA VAL A 104 -19.76 8.54 -7.75
C VAL A 104 -21.16 8.29 -7.20
N TYR A 105 -22.23 8.81 -7.84
CA TYR A 105 -23.60 8.62 -7.39
C TYR A 105 -24.03 7.15 -7.39
N PHE A 106 -23.81 6.44 -8.51
CA PHE A 106 -24.20 5.04 -8.60
C PHE A 106 -23.42 4.13 -7.66
N SER A 107 -22.16 4.43 -7.41
CA SER A 107 -21.36 3.67 -6.44
C SER A 107 -21.91 3.78 -5.02
N ALA A 108 -22.35 4.98 -4.60
CA ALA A 108 -23.04 5.16 -3.33
C ALA A 108 -24.37 4.38 -3.30
N HIS A 109 -25.16 4.51 -4.37
CA HIS A 109 -26.47 3.88 -4.44
C HIS A 109 -26.39 2.35 -4.44
N LEU A 110 -25.42 1.76 -5.13
CA LEU A 110 -25.17 0.32 -5.14
C LEU A 110 -24.73 -0.22 -3.77
N ARG A 111 -24.17 0.64 -2.92
CA ARG A 111 -23.86 0.30 -1.51
C ARG A 111 -25.07 0.44 -0.58
N GLY A 112 -26.25 0.78 -1.10
CA GLY A 112 -27.48 0.92 -0.33
C GLY A 112 -27.70 2.31 0.24
N VAL A 113 -26.93 3.32 -0.16
CA VAL A 113 -27.14 4.71 0.27
C VAL A 113 -28.39 5.26 -0.40
N ALA A 114 -29.31 5.85 0.38
CA ALA A 114 -30.52 6.46 -0.13
C ALA A 114 -30.21 7.60 -1.14
N ALA A 115 -31.00 7.72 -2.19
CA ALA A 115 -30.75 8.61 -3.34
C ALA A 115 -30.43 10.07 -2.94
N ARG A 116 -31.13 10.62 -1.93
CA ARG A 116 -30.88 11.98 -1.43
C ARG A 116 -29.51 12.11 -0.78
N THR A 117 -29.14 11.14 0.04
CA THR A 117 -27.82 11.07 0.72
C THR A 117 -26.72 10.84 -0.31
N ALA A 118 -26.90 9.91 -1.25
CA ALA A 118 -25.96 9.63 -2.33
C ALA A 118 -25.62 10.88 -3.18
N ARG A 119 -26.62 11.75 -3.43
CA ARG A 119 -26.37 13.02 -4.13
C ARG A 119 -25.51 13.97 -3.30
N ARG A 120 -25.79 14.09 -2.00
CA ARG A 120 -25.01 14.94 -1.09
C ARG A 120 -23.58 14.45 -0.95
N GLU A 121 -23.39 13.16 -0.74
CA GLU A 121 -22.06 12.54 -0.64
C GLU A 121 -21.26 12.69 -1.94
N ARG A 122 -21.94 12.52 -3.09
CA ARG A 122 -21.32 12.77 -4.39
C ARG A 122 -20.76 14.19 -4.48
N ASP A 123 -21.59 15.19 -4.18
CA ASP A 123 -21.18 16.59 -4.32
C ASP A 123 -20.02 16.92 -3.34
N ALA A 124 -20.12 16.45 -2.11
CA ALA A 124 -19.08 16.64 -1.11
C ALA A 124 -17.74 15.96 -1.48
N VAL A 125 -17.78 14.72 -1.99
CA VAL A 125 -16.57 13.99 -2.37
C VAL A 125 -15.94 14.57 -3.64
N LEU A 126 -16.74 15.06 -4.59
CA LEU A 126 -16.22 15.73 -5.78
C LEU A 126 -15.56 17.07 -5.44
N GLU A 127 -16.11 17.81 -4.51
CA GLU A 127 -15.53 19.05 -3.99
C GLU A 127 -14.20 18.75 -3.25
N LEU A 128 -14.20 17.77 -2.34
CA LEU A 128 -13.04 17.35 -1.55
C LEU A 128 -11.83 16.99 -2.43
N LEU A 129 -12.09 16.33 -3.57
CA LEU A 129 -11.04 15.88 -4.50
C LEU A 129 -10.81 16.84 -5.68
N GLY A 130 -11.47 18.01 -5.69
CA GLY A 130 -11.33 19.02 -6.74
C GLY A 130 -11.86 18.58 -8.11
N LEU A 131 -12.85 17.65 -8.14
CA LEU A 131 -13.42 17.08 -9.36
C LEU A 131 -14.73 17.73 -9.81
N THR A 132 -15.23 18.73 -9.08
CA THR A 132 -16.53 19.37 -9.36
C THR A 132 -16.63 19.91 -10.79
N HIS A 133 -15.55 20.52 -11.30
CA HIS A 133 -15.48 21.07 -12.65
C HIS A 133 -15.53 19.99 -13.76
N LEU A 134 -15.27 18.72 -13.40
CA LEU A 134 -15.31 17.55 -14.29
C LEU A 134 -16.59 16.74 -14.17
N ALA A 135 -17.56 17.15 -13.33
CA ALA A 135 -18.74 16.37 -12.97
C ALA A 135 -19.53 15.82 -14.18
N GLY A 136 -19.62 16.61 -15.27
CA GLY A 136 -20.29 16.21 -16.51
C GLY A 136 -19.42 15.46 -17.51
N LYS A 137 -18.10 15.36 -17.29
CA LYS A 137 -17.16 14.71 -18.22
C LYS A 137 -17.26 13.19 -18.08
N VAL A 138 -17.19 12.47 -19.19
CA VAL A 138 -17.21 11.00 -19.19
C VAL A 138 -15.84 10.49 -18.72
N ALA A 139 -15.84 9.47 -17.85
CA ALA A 139 -14.62 8.98 -17.18
C ALA A 139 -13.49 8.57 -18.14
N ARG A 140 -13.81 8.02 -19.32
CA ARG A 140 -12.81 7.69 -20.35
C ARG A 140 -12.04 8.89 -20.90
N GLN A 141 -12.58 10.10 -20.76
CA GLN A 141 -11.98 11.35 -21.26
C GLN A 141 -11.09 12.03 -20.21
N LEU A 142 -11.03 11.48 -19.01
CA LEU A 142 -10.18 11.99 -17.95
C LEU A 142 -8.70 11.66 -18.23
N SER A 143 -7.81 12.54 -17.78
CA SER A 143 -6.39 12.22 -17.66
C SER A 143 -6.15 11.09 -16.66
N GLY A 144 -4.95 10.49 -16.64
CA GLY A 144 -4.60 9.43 -15.69
C GLY A 144 -4.82 9.87 -14.24
N GLY A 145 -4.28 11.03 -13.85
CA GLY A 145 -4.46 11.56 -12.50
C GLY A 145 -5.90 11.90 -12.13
N GLU A 146 -6.68 12.49 -13.06
CA GLU A 146 -8.11 12.75 -12.85
C GLU A 146 -8.90 11.45 -12.67
N ARG A 147 -8.57 10.44 -13.46
CA ARG A 147 -9.18 9.09 -13.34
C ARG A 147 -8.82 8.45 -11.99
N ARG A 148 -7.59 8.62 -11.53
CA ARG A 148 -7.15 8.12 -10.22
C ARG A 148 -7.91 8.78 -9.08
N LEU A 149 -8.10 10.10 -9.14
CA LEU A 149 -8.93 10.81 -8.17
C LEU A 149 -10.41 10.38 -8.22
N LEU A 150 -10.97 10.11 -9.41
CA LEU A 150 -12.32 9.55 -9.53
C LEU A 150 -12.42 8.16 -8.89
N GLN A 151 -11.42 7.30 -9.05
CA GLN A 151 -11.38 5.99 -8.38
C GLN A 151 -11.39 6.13 -6.85
N ILE A 152 -10.61 7.06 -6.31
CA ILE A 152 -10.65 7.39 -4.88
C ILE A 152 -12.03 7.89 -4.48
N ALA A 153 -12.65 8.83 -5.23
CA ALA A 153 -13.99 9.33 -4.95
C ALA A 153 -15.02 8.20 -4.83
N VAL A 154 -15.03 7.31 -5.81
CA VAL A 154 -15.92 6.13 -5.86
C VAL A 154 -15.67 5.19 -4.66
N THR A 155 -14.42 5.01 -4.27
CA THR A 155 -14.05 4.15 -3.15
C THR A 155 -14.54 4.70 -1.82
N LEU A 156 -14.51 6.02 -1.64
CA LEU A 156 -14.93 6.71 -0.41
C LEU A 156 -16.44 6.83 -0.24
N THR A 157 -17.20 6.76 -1.34
CA THR A 157 -18.65 6.95 -1.31
C THR A 157 -19.36 5.86 -0.50
N GLY A 158 -20.42 6.24 0.22
CA GLY A 158 -21.09 5.36 1.17
C GLY A 158 -20.36 5.21 2.48
N SER A 159 -19.31 5.98 2.70
CA SER A 159 -18.55 6.05 3.95
C SER A 159 -18.14 4.69 4.54
N PRO A 160 -17.55 3.77 3.74
CA PRO A 160 -17.20 2.45 4.24
C PRO A 160 -16.18 2.55 5.38
N PRO A 161 -16.35 1.77 6.47
CA PRO A 161 -15.44 1.80 7.61
C PRO A 161 -14.07 1.17 7.30
N VAL A 162 -13.97 0.37 6.24
CA VAL A 162 -12.72 -0.26 5.80
C VAL A 162 -12.43 0.14 4.36
N LEU A 163 -11.22 0.63 4.11
CA LEU A 163 -10.73 0.99 2.78
C LEU A 163 -9.56 0.09 2.40
N ILE A 164 -9.62 -0.50 1.22
CA ILE A 164 -8.51 -1.24 0.62
C ILE A 164 -8.12 -0.50 -0.66
N LEU A 165 -6.90 0.01 -0.70
CA LEU A 165 -6.42 0.90 -1.76
C LEU A 165 -5.18 0.30 -2.43
N ASP A 166 -5.31 -0.05 -3.71
CA ASP A 166 -4.21 -0.62 -4.49
C ASP A 166 -3.53 0.48 -5.32
N GLU A 167 -2.31 0.86 -4.91
CA GLU A 167 -1.48 1.91 -5.52
C GLU A 167 -2.22 3.26 -5.69
N PRO A 168 -2.83 3.84 -4.64
CA PRO A 168 -3.76 4.97 -4.78
C PRO A 168 -3.13 6.25 -5.32
N THR A 169 -1.83 6.43 -5.21
CA THR A 169 -1.11 7.65 -5.60
C THR A 169 -0.39 7.55 -6.94
N ASN A 170 -0.44 6.40 -7.62
CA ASN A 170 0.13 6.26 -8.96
C ASN A 170 -0.56 7.22 -9.94
N GLU A 171 0.22 7.72 -10.91
CA GLU A 171 -0.23 8.68 -11.93
C GLU A 171 -0.61 10.08 -11.38
N LEU A 172 -0.47 10.33 -10.07
CA LEU A 172 -0.69 11.64 -9.48
C LEU A 172 0.59 12.47 -9.49
N ASP A 173 0.43 13.76 -9.79
CA ASP A 173 1.50 14.74 -9.56
C ASP A 173 1.81 14.89 -8.05
N PRO A 174 2.99 15.42 -7.68
CA PRO A 174 3.39 15.52 -6.27
C PRO A 174 2.43 16.32 -5.38
N SER A 175 1.71 17.31 -5.92
CA SER A 175 0.75 18.10 -5.15
C SER A 175 -0.50 17.30 -4.83
N ARG A 176 -1.10 16.67 -5.83
CA ARG A 176 -2.29 15.80 -5.67
C ARG A 176 -1.97 14.57 -4.82
N ARG A 177 -0.78 14.02 -4.95
CA ARG A 177 -0.31 12.90 -4.11
C ARG A 177 -0.31 13.30 -2.62
N ARG A 178 0.26 14.47 -2.27
CA ARG A 178 0.22 14.98 -0.88
C ARG A 178 -1.20 15.20 -0.37
N GLN A 179 -2.11 15.70 -1.20
CA GLN A 179 -3.52 15.86 -0.84
C GLN A 179 -4.19 14.52 -0.53
N VAL A 180 -3.96 13.49 -1.37
CA VAL A 180 -4.49 12.15 -1.13
C VAL A 180 -3.93 11.54 0.16
N TRP A 181 -2.64 11.66 0.41
CA TRP A 181 -2.04 11.18 1.66
C TRP A 181 -2.63 11.88 2.89
N GLN A 182 -2.82 13.21 2.81
CA GLN A 182 -3.46 13.95 3.90
C GLN A 182 -4.91 13.50 4.12
N LEU A 183 -5.68 13.33 3.05
CA LEU A 183 -7.04 12.83 3.12
C LEU A 183 -7.11 11.44 3.78
N LEU A 184 -6.24 10.51 3.39
CA LEU A 184 -6.21 9.17 3.99
C LEU A 184 -5.86 9.21 5.48
N ARG A 185 -4.91 10.05 5.88
CA ARG A 185 -4.60 10.28 7.31
C ARG A 185 -5.80 10.83 8.07
N ASP A 186 -6.49 11.83 7.52
CA ASP A 186 -7.67 12.41 8.17
C ASP A 186 -8.80 11.39 8.33
N LEU A 187 -9.07 10.58 7.31
CA LEU A 187 -10.06 9.49 7.36
C LEU A 187 -9.71 8.42 8.41
N ASN A 188 -8.44 8.13 8.57
CA ASN A 188 -7.98 7.18 9.57
C ASN A 188 -8.04 7.78 10.97
N GLN A 189 -7.41 8.93 11.20
CA GLN A 189 -7.22 9.50 12.54
C GLN A 189 -8.48 10.16 13.11
N ARG A 190 -9.31 10.81 12.26
CA ARG A 190 -10.51 11.52 12.71
C ARG A 190 -11.76 10.67 12.64
N ASP A 191 -11.90 9.88 11.57
CA ASP A 191 -13.10 9.07 11.35
C ASP A 191 -12.92 7.62 11.88
N GLY A 192 -11.71 7.24 12.30
CA GLY A 192 -11.41 5.89 12.80
C GLY A 192 -11.49 4.80 11.72
N ARG A 193 -11.37 5.16 10.43
CA ARG A 193 -11.45 4.16 9.35
C ARG A 193 -10.22 3.29 9.31
N THR A 194 -10.41 2.01 9.10
CA THR A 194 -9.32 1.08 8.81
C THR A 194 -8.88 1.26 7.38
N ILE A 195 -7.59 1.46 7.15
CA ILE A 195 -7.02 1.63 5.81
C ILE A 195 -6.01 0.53 5.55
N ILE A 196 -6.19 -0.20 4.45
CA ILE A 196 -5.27 -1.22 3.96
C ILE A 196 -4.68 -0.69 2.65
N LEU A 197 -3.41 -0.37 2.69
CA LEU A 197 -2.67 0.19 1.57
C LEU A 197 -1.83 -0.88 0.92
N ILE A 198 -2.05 -1.13 -0.36
CA ILE A 198 -1.18 -1.96 -1.18
C ILE A 198 -0.31 -1.02 -2.01
N THR A 199 0.99 -1.10 -1.84
CA THR A 199 1.92 -0.28 -2.63
C THR A 199 3.28 -0.95 -2.74
N HIS A 200 4.03 -0.57 -3.77
CA HIS A 200 5.45 -0.86 -3.89
C HIS A 200 6.32 0.35 -3.46
N ASN A 201 5.70 1.52 -3.23
CA ASN A 201 6.40 2.70 -2.73
C ASN A 201 6.46 2.67 -1.19
N ALA A 202 7.41 1.91 -0.67
CA ALA A 202 7.59 1.72 0.76
C ALA A 202 7.94 3.03 1.50
N ILE A 203 8.69 3.95 0.85
CA ILE A 203 9.15 5.20 1.45
C ILE A 203 7.98 6.16 1.76
N GLU A 204 7.06 6.33 0.80
CA GLU A 204 5.89 7.19 1.03
C GLU A 204 4.92 6.56 2.03
N ALA A 205 4.73 5.25 1.94
CA ALA A 205 3.85 4.49 2.79
C ALA A 205 4.31 4.50 4.27
N GLU A 206 5.61 4.46 4.51
CA GLU A 206 6.20 4.46 5.86
C GLU A 206 5.74 5.64 6.73
N GLN A 207 5.40 6.78 6.12
CA GLN A 207 4.96 7.97 6.84
C GLN A 207 3.55 7.86 7.47
N VAL A 208 2.76 6.88 7.05
CA VAL A 208 1.35 6.75 7.46
C VAL A 208 1.00 5.37 8.00
N ILE A 209 1.78 4.35 7.69
CA ILE A 209 1.53 2.95 8.06
C ILE A 209 1.92 2.72 9.52
N GLU A 210 1.02 2.14 10.31
CA GLU A 210 1.29 1.69 11.68
C GLU A 210 1.93 0.31 11.72
N ARG A 211 1.44 -0.61 10.88
CA ARG A 211 2.00 -1.95 10.69
C ARG A 211 1.99 -2.34 9.24
N VAL A 212 2.94 -3.20 8.87
CA VAL A 212 3.11 -3.68 7.50
C VAL A 212 3.28 -5.19 7.46
N GLY A 213 2.61 -5.81 6.49
CA GLY A 213 2.85 -7.17 6.08
C GLY A 213 3.67 -7.19 4.79
N ILE A 214 4.77 -7.93 4.78
CA ILE A 214 5.61 -8.14 3.59
C ILE A 214 5.30 -9.53 3.03
N LEU A 215 4.82 -9.57 1.78
CA LEU A 215 4.53 -10.80 1.06
C LEU A 215 5.68 -11.19 0.14
N LYS A 216 6.04 -12.46 0.19
CA LYS A 216 6.99 -13.10 -0.72
C LYS A 216 6.48 -14.50 -1.10
N ASP A 217 6.48 -14.83 -2.37
CA ASP A 217 6.12 -16.15 -2.89
C ASP A 217 4.83 -16.74 -2.29
N GLY A 218 3.80 -15.91 -2.15
CA GLY A 218 2.51 -16.32 -1.60
C GLY A 218 2.47 -16.49 -0.08
N ARG A 219 3.53 -16.13 0.65
CA ARG A 219 3.63 -16.22 2.11
C ARG A 219 3.82 -14.85 2.75
N LEU A 220 3.45 -14.75 4.01
CA LEU A 220 3.78 -13.58 4.83
C LEU A 220 5.20 -13.75 5.36
N ALA A 221 6.15 -13.02 4.76
CA ALA A 221 7.56 -13.09 5.10
C ALA A 221 7.89 -12.29 6.38
N ALA A 222 7.19 -11.17 6.60
CA ALA A 222 7.34 -10.35 7.80
C ALA A 222 6.03 -9.62 8.12
N LEU A 223 5.80 -9.35 9.40
CA LEU A 223 4.65 -8.59 9.92
C LEU A 223 5.08 -7.83 11.18
N GLY A 224 4.93 -6.52 11.20
CA GLY A 224 5.31 -5.69 12.35
C GLY A 224 5.17 -4.20 12.08
N ALA A 225 5.47 -3.37 13.09
CA ALA A 225 5.62 -1.94 12.87
C ALA A 225 6.85 -1.64 12.02
N PRO A 226 6.84 -0.61 11.14
CA PRO A 226 8.02 -0.25 10.36
C PRO A 226 9.29 -0.10 11.20
N ALA A 227 9.19 0.49 12.39
CA ALA A 227 10.31 0.65 13.30
C ALA A 227 10.86 -0.70 13.82
N GLU A 228 9.98 -1.66 14.14
CA GLU A 228 10.37 -3.01 14.59
C GLU A 228 11.06 -3.78 13.47
N LEU A 229 10.52 -3.73 12.25
CA LEU A 229 11.10 -4.44 11.11
C LEU A 229 12.44 -3.82 10.69
N LYS A 230 12.56 -2.50 10.77
CA LYS A 230 13.86 -1.82 10.56
C LYS A 230 14.84 -2.13 11.67
N ALA A 231 14.35 -2.35 12.90
CA ALA A 231 15.21 -2.74 14.02
C ALA A 231 15.96 -4.06 13.78
N ALA A 232 15.40 -4.97 13.01
CA ALA A 232 16.10 -6.17 12.57
C ALA A 232 17.29 -5.86 11.63
N LEU A 233 17.33 -4.65 11.04
CA LEU A 233 18.41 -4.12 10.22
C LEU A 233 19.24 -3.05 10.98
N HIS A 234 19.06 -2.89 12.29
CA HIS A 234 19.58 -1.77 13.09
C HIS A 234 21.10 -1.64 13.12
N SER A 235 21.82 -2.64 12.71
CA SER A 235 23.26 -2.52 12.51
C SER A 235 23.64 -1.83 11.20
N GLN A 236 22.68 -1.54 10.30
CA GLN A 236 23.01 -1.13 8.94
C GLN A 236 22.56 0.30 8.61
N VAL A 237 23.47 1.05 8.02
CA VAL A 237 23.24 2.38 7.46
C VAL A 237 23.28 2.28 5.94
N ARG A 238 22.30 2.87 5.28
CA ARG A 238 22.25 2.96 3.83
C ARG A 238 23.13 4.11 3.35
N LEU A 239 24.03 3.81 2.46
CA LEU A 239 24.86 4.76 1.73
C LEU A 239 24.31 4.93 0.32
N SER A 240 24.10 6.17 -0.11
CA SER A 240 23.90 6.48 -1.51
C SER A 240 25.07 7.34 -1.99
N ILE A 241 25.78 6.85 -2.97
CA ILE A 241 27.01 7.45 -3.48
C ILE A 241 26.83 7.68 -4.98
N THR A 242 27.08 8.89 -5.47
CA THR A 242 27.22 9.14 -6.89
C THR A 242 28.71 9.01 -7.24
N LEU A 243 29.05 8.01 -8.04
CA LEU A 243 30.39 7.82 -8.59
C LEU A 243 30.53 8.81 -9.76
N GLY A 244 31.44 9.75 -9.66
CA GLY A 244 31.85 10.53 -10.84
C GLY A 244 32.63 9.63 -11.83
N ASP A 245 33.87 10.01 -12.12
CA ASP A 245 34.81 9.15 -12.87
C ASP A 245 35.43 8.02 -12.02
N ALA A 246 35.00 7.88 -10.75
CA ALA A 246 35.52 6.89 -9.82
C ALA A 246 34.81 5.54 -10.01
N GLU A 247 35.55 4.47 -10.15
CA GLU A 247 35.04 3.10 -10.16
C GLU A 247 34.70 2.63 -8.73
N THR A 248 33.81 1.66 -8.60
CA THR A 248 33.41 1.02 -7.32
C THR A 248 34.56 0.29 -6.61
N HIS A 249 35.70 0.12 -7.27
CA HIS A 249 36.89 -0.59 -6.74
C HIS A 249 37.55 0.06 -5.51
N GLY A 250 37.04 1.19 -5.02
CA GLY A 250 37.55 1.87 -3.85
C GLY A 250 36.68 1.73 -2.59
N LEU A 251 35.62 0.94 -2.62
CA LEU A 251 34.79 0.70 -1.44
C LEU A 251 35.32 -0.51 -0.66
N PRO A 252 35.46 -0.42 0.67
CA PRO A 252 35.90 -1.54 1.51
C PRO A 252 34.95 -2.74 1.45
N ASP A 253 35.46 -3.94 1.71
CA ASP A 253 34.69 -5.21 1.67
C ASP A 253 33.52 -5.26 2.65
N TYR A 254 33.54 -4.46 3.72
CA TYR A 254 32.44 -4.35 4.67
C TYR A 254 31.28 -3.48 4.15
N VAL A 255 31.47 -2.79 3.01
CA VAL A 255 30.43 -2.03 2.33
C VAL A 255 29.69 -2.95 1.36
N ARG A 256 28.47 -3.36 1.72
CA ARG A 256 27.66 -4.27 0.90
C ARG A 256 26.87 -3.51 -0.15
N VAL A 257 27.32 -3.54 -1.40
CA VAL A 257 26.62 -2.93 -2.51
C VAL A 257 25.31 -3.67 -2.80
N GLN A 258 24.19 -2.98 -2.70
CA GLN A 258 22.85 -3.50 -3.03
C GLN A 258 22.48 -3.30 -4.51
N SER A 259 22.80 -2.13 -5.03
CA SER A 259 22.53 -1.81 -6.43
C SER A 259 23.54 -0.79 -6.97
N GLN A 260 23.80 -0.90 -8.27
CA GLN A 260 24.58 0.08 -9.02
C GLN A 260 23.88 0.37 -10.33
N HIS A 261 23.58 1.63 -10.59
CA HIS A 261 22.96 2.05 -11.84
C HIS A 261 23.40 3.46 -12.24
N ARG A 262 23.90 3.62 -13.48
CA ARG A 262 24.30 4.91 -14.06
C ARG A 262 25.16 5.78 -13.14
N GLY A 263 26.19 5.18 -12.53
CA GLY A 263 27.10 5.90 -11.63
C GLY A 263 26.55 6.18 -10.24
N LYS A 264 25.34 5.71 -9.90
CA LYS A 264 24.84 5.70 -8.51
C LYS A 264 25.00 4.32 -7.90
N VAL A 265 25.56 4.28 -6.71
CA VAL A 265 25.71 3.08 -5.86
C VAL A 265 24.86 3.24 -4.62
N VAL A 266 24.05 2.23 -4.33
CA VAL A 266 23.38 2.08 -3.05
C VAL A 266 23.99 0.91 -2.34
N ALA A 267 24.46 1.14 -1.12
CA ALA A 267 25.13 0.13 -0.29
C ALA A 267 24.63 0.17 1.15
N LEU A 268 24.83 -0.91 1.87
CA LEU A 268 24.62 -1.02 3.33
C LEU A 268 25.96 -1.18 4.02
N VAL A 269 26.11 -0.51 5.16
CA VAL A 269 27.28 -0.61 6.05
C VAL A 269 26.80 -0.82 7.46
N ASP A 270 27.44 -1.73 8.19
CA ASP A 270 27.14 -1.89 9.61
C ASP A 270 27.49 -0.63 10.39
N SER A 271 26.61 -0.24 11.30
CA SER A 271 26.79 0.98 12.13
C SER A 271 28.12 0.95 12.91
N ALA A 272 28.61 -0.25 13.26
CA ALA A 272 29.88 -0.44 13.91
C ALA A 272 31.09 -0.07 13.00
N ASP A 273 30.91 -0.19 11.68
CA ASP A 273 31.96 0.09 10.69
C ASP A 273 31.95 1.55 10.20
N LEU A 274 30.95 2.35 10.58
CA LEU A 274 30.89 3.76 10.18
C LEU A 274 32.14 4.58 10.58
N PRO A 275 32.74 4.40 11.77
CA PRO A 275 33.98 5.10 12.10
C PRO A 275 35.17 4.68 11.20
N HIS A 276 35.16 3.45 10.68
CA HIS A 276 36.15 2.98 9.73
C HIS A 276 35.90 3.55 8.34
N LEU A 277 34.64 3.59 7.90
CA LEU A 277 34.28 4.13 6.60
C LEU A 277 34.79 5.57 6.38
N THR A 278 34.68 6.42 7.38
CA THR A 278 35.16 7.82 7.30
C THR A 278 36.67 7.95 7.28
N LYS A 279 37.43 6.90 7.66
CA LYS A 279 38.86 6.85 7.59
C LYS A 279 39.39 6.19 6.32
N ASP A 280 38.68 5.12 5.88
CA ASP A 280 39.12 4.28 4.76
C ASP A 280 38.67 4.83 3.41
N VAL A 281 37.60 5.65 3.40
CA VAL A 281 36.99 6.22 2.19
C VAL A 281 37.05 7.72 2.24
N ASP A 282 37.77 8.32 1.27
CA ASP A 282 37.74 9.76 1.07
C ASP A 282 36.41 10.17 0.42
N LEU A 283 35.47 10.56 1.28
CA LEU A 283 34.10 10.94 0.87
C LEU A 283 34.06 12.19 -0.02
N SER A 284 35.10 13.02 -0.01
CA SER A 284 35.21 14.22 -0.84
C SER A 284 35.37 13.91 -2.33
N ARG A 285 35.75 12.66 -2.66
CA ARG A 285 35.89 12.20 -4.06
C ARG A 285 34.56 11.97 -4.75
N PHE A 286 33.48 11.89 -3.98
CA PHE A 286 32.15 11.62 -4.54
C PHE A 286 31.38 12.93 -4.71
N PRO A 287 30.81 13.20 -5.92
CA PRO A 287 30.01 14.39 -6.18
C PRO A 287 28.80 14.52 -5.27
N GLU A 288 28.21 13.40 -4.88
CA GLU A 288 27.09 13.34 -3.95
C GLU A 288 27.23 12.10 -3.06
N PHE A 289 27.08 12.34 -1.76
CA PHE A 289 27.12 11.30 -0.76
C PHE A 289 26.04 11.55 0.28
N THR A 290 25.23 10.53 0.55
CA THR A 290 24.21 10.62 1.60
C THR A 290 24.19 9.36 2.44
N MET A 291 23.98 9.52 3.74
CA MET A 291 23.77 8.44 4.71
C MET A 291 22.38 8.52 5.29
N HIS A 292 21.66 7.41 5.29
CA HIS A 292 20.35 7.30 5.88
C HIS A 292 20.27 6.05 6.75
N THR A 293 19.48 6.12 7.81
CA THR A 293 19.05 4.89 8.52
C THR A 293 18.28 4.00 7.57
N ALA A 294 18.29 2.68 7.82
CA ALA A 294 17.52 1.73 7.01
C ALA A 294 16.06 2.18 6.86
N THR A 295 15.55 2.12 5.64
CA THR A 295 14.18 2.46 5.26
C THR A 295 13.33 1.19 5.21
N LEU A 296 12.00 1.35 5.13
CA LEU A 296 11.10 0.22 4.89
C LEU A 296 11.37 -0.45 3.53
N GLU A 297 11.93 0.29 2.56
CA GLU A 297 12.37 -0.27 1.27
C GLU A 297 13.55 -1.25 1.45
N ASP A 298 14.50 -0.92 2.34
CA ASP A 298 15.63 -1.82 2.63
C ASP A 298 15.17 -3.08 3.35
N VAL A 299 14.19 -2.95 4.26
CA VAL A 299 13.50 -4.10 4.86
C VAL A 299 12.84 -4.96 3.77
N TYR A 300 12.09 -4.32 2.89
CA TYR A 300 11.44 -5.01 1.79
C TYR A 300 12.45 -5.78 0.91
N VAL A 301 13.55 -5.13 0.50
CA VAL A 301 14.61 -5.76 -0.32
C VAL A 301 15.25 -6.94 0.40
N ASN A 302 15.43 -6.87 1.73
CA ASN A 302 16.00 -7.96 2.51
C ASN A 302 15.09 -9.19 2.62
N TYR A 303 13.78 -8.98 2.60
CA TYR A 303 12.78 -10.05 2.61
C TYR A 303 12.31 -10.47 1.19
N ALA A 304 12.56 -9.65 0.15
CA ALA A 304 12.10 -9.86 -1.25
C ALA A 304 12.94 -10.88 -2.09
#